data_93b025206b78ffc64f0f23364a5c85ab
#
_entry.id   93b025206b78ffc64f0f23364a5c85ab
#
_cell.length_a   1.000
_cell.length_b   1.000
_cell.length_c   1.000
_cell.angle_alpha   90.00
_cell.angle_beta   90.00
_cell.angle_gamma   90.00
#
_symmetry.space_group_name_H-M   'P 1'
#
loop_
_entity.id
_entity.type
_entity.pdbx_description
1 polymer ?
#
loop_
_entity_poly.entity_id
_entity_poly.type
_entity_poly.pdbx_seq_one_letter_code
_entity_poly.pdbx_strand_id
1 'polypeptide(L)'
;MLDRYLRKDSSLDYQKIYTEMQSFKGFQAKERGEHLYQEVVQAYEEFKQTGLPTNVEKLESYVAEGSIGSSTNPYLFPKGDLPSEKEVVLFLNKESKREFKLVEDEYCRYDAEDDEYIVEIKVRKKWYQDCLIEYDKFDDNIGTSSNLGKDFLYVVATSEDIYVFNCTKLHKKDFKFKWDWKVMPKNTDFGGSEQKITKFVGYIPVSEASVHYKN
;
A
#
# COMPACT_ATOMS: atom_id res chain seq x y z
N MET A 1 7.80 -17.75 -21.95
CA MET A 1 8.58 -17.50 -20.74
C MET A 1 8.87 -18.78 -19.97
N LEU A 2 7.92 -19.67 -19.76
CA LEU A 2 8.20 -20.99 -19.21
C LEU A 2 9.35 -21.66 -19.98
N ASP A 3 9.37 -21.54 -21.31
CA ASP A 3 10.47 -22.01 -22.18
C ASP A 3 11.87 -21.54 -21.74
N ARG A 4 11.94 -20.36 -21.12
CA ARG A 4 13.19 -19.82 -20.58
C ARG A 4 13.73 -20.63 -19.42
N TYR A 5 12.87 -21.30 -18.67
CA TYR A 5 13.22 -22.13 -17.52
C TYR A 5 13.14 -23.63 -17.80
N LEU A 6 12.87 -24.00 -19.06
CA LEU A 6 12.91 -25.40 -19.47
C LEU A 6 14.29 -25.78 -20.00
N ARG A 7 14.71 -26.98 -19.69
CA ARG A 7 15.83 -27.66 -20.34
C ARG A 7 15.40 -28.20 -21.70
N LYS A 8 16.36 -28.67 -22.47
CA LYS A 8 16.08 -29.28 -23.80
C LYS A 8 15.16 -30.51 -23.76
N ASP A 9 15.11 -31.18 -22.62
CA ASP A 9 14.24 -32.32 -22.35
C ASP A 9 12.87 -31.95 -21.79
N SER A 10 12.52 -30.66 -21.81
CA SER A 10 11.31 -30.08 -21.24
C SER A 10 11.19 -30.20 -19.71
N SER A 11 12.25 -30.58 -19.02
CA SER A 11 12.30 -30.52 -17.55
C SER A 11 12.60 -29.09 -17.07
N LEU A 12 12.16 -28.78 -15.83
CA LEU A 12 12.37 -27.47 -15.24
C LEU A 12 13.84 -27.26 -14.83
N ASP A 13 14.45 -26.15 -15.24
CA ASP A 13 15.81 -25.76 -14.86
C ASP A 13 15.82 -25.00 -13.54
N TYR A 14 15.78 -25.72 -12.43
CA TYR A 14 15.82 -25.15 -11.08
C TYR A 14 17.05 -24.28 -10.84
N GLN A 15 18.21 -24.63 -11.42
CA GLN A 15 19.43 -23.84 -11.23
C GLN A 15 19.29 -22.44 -11.82
N LYS A 16 18.64 -22.35 -12.98
CA LYS A 16 18.37 -21.07 -13.62
C LYS A 16 17.39 -20.23 -12.84
N ILE A 17 16.31 -20.84 -12.32
CA ILE A 17 15.35 -20.16 -11.44
C ILE A 17 16.07 -19.60 -10.20
N TYR A 18 16.85 -20.41 -9.50
CA TYR A 18 17.60 -19.96 -8.32
C TYR A 18 18.59 -18.85 -8.63
N THR A 19 19.29 -18.91 -9.76
CA THR A 19 20.20 -17.84 -10.17
C THR A 19 19.44 -16.52 -10.37
N GLU A 20 18.27 -16.58 -10.94
CA GLU A 20 17.43 -15.40 -11.17
C GLU A 20 16.84 -14.87 -9.86
N MET A 21 16.36 -15.75 -8.97
CA MET A 21 15.95 -15.38 -7.61
C MET A 21 17.04 -14.60 -6.86
N GLN A 22 18.30 -15.04 -6.97
CA GLN A 22 19.44 -14.38 -6.34
C GLN A 22 19.83 -13.07 -7.02
N SER A 23 19.38 -12.81 -8.24
CA SER A 23 19.64 -11.55 -8.96
C SER A 23 18.78 -10.39 -8.46
N PHE A 24 17.67 -10.66 -7.79
CA PHE A 24 16.84 -9.62 -7.19
C PHE A 24 17.62 -8.86 -6.12
N LYS A 25 17.56 -7.53 -6.18
CA LYS A 25 18.24 -6.64 -5.25
C LYS A 25 17.23 -5.71 -4.59
N GLY A 26 17.60 -5.22 -3.40
CA GLY A 26 16.81 -4.27 -2.66
C GLY A 26 15.77 -4.90 -1.77
N PHE A 27 14.94 -4.07 -1.23
CA PHE A 27 13.82 -4.42 -0.39
C PHE A 27 12.91 -5.45 -1.09
N GLN A 28 12.52 -6.52 -0.40
CA GLN A 28 11.72 -7.64 -0.92
C GLN A 28 12.43 -8.58 -1.93
N ALA A 29 13.76 -8.54 -2.04
CA ALA A 29 14.47 -9.43 -2.96
C ALA A 29 14.15 -10.92 -2.71
N LYS A 30 14.00 -11.30 -1.43
CA LYS A 30 13.70 -12.68 -1.03
C LYS A 30 12.29 -13.08 -1.42
N GLU A 31 11.29 -12.28 -1.10
CA GLU A 31 9.89 -12.57 -1.42
C GLU A 31 9.64 -12.60 -2.94
N ARG A 32 10.27 -11.69 -3.68
CA ARG A 32 10.21 -11.71 -5.16
C ARG A 32 10.79 -12.99 -5.73
N GLY A 33 11.91 -13.44 -5.15
CA GLY A 33 12.52 -14.71 -5.53
C GLY A 33 11.59 -15.89 -5.25
N GLU A 34 11.01 -15.95 -4.06
CA GLU A 34 10.07 -17.00 -3.67
C GLU A 34 8.81 -16.98 -4.52
N HIS A 35 8.30 -15.81 -4.84
CA HIS A 35 7.13 -15.68 -5.71
C HIS A 35 7.42 -16.13 -7.15
N LEU A 36 8.53 -15.69 -7.74
CA LEU A 36 8.97 -16.17 -9.04
C LEU A 36 9.06 -17.70 -9.06
N TYR A 37 9.65 -18.29 -8.02
CA TYR A 37 9.76 -19.75 -7.91
C TYR A 37 8.38 -20.41 -7.94
N GLN A 38 7.45 -19.93 -7.09
CA GLN A 38 6.11 -20.52 -7.00
C GLN A 38 5.35 -20.41 -8.33
N GLU A 39 5.39 -19.26 -8.98
CA GLU A 39 4.71 -19.08 -10.26
C GLU A 39 5.30 -19.93 -11.39
N VAL A 40 6.64 -20.03 -11.46
CA VAL A 40 7.29 -20.87 -12.48
C VAL A 40 6.97 -22.35 -12.25
N VAL A 41 6.98 -22.79 -10.99
CA VAL A 41 6.64 -24.17 -10.64
C VAL A 41 5.18 -24.48 -10.95
N GLN A 42 4.26 -23.60 -10.58
CA GLN A 42 2.83 -23.76 -10.88
C GLN A 42 2.58 -23.80 -12.38
N ALA A 43 3.17 -22.86 -13.15
CA ALA A 43 3.05 -22.85 -14.61
C ALA A 43 3.59 -24.14 -15.25
N TYR A 44 4.66 -24.69 -14.67
CA TYR A 44 5.22 -25.97 -15.13
C TYR A 44 4.31 -27.16 -14.83
N GLU A 45 3.67 -27.21 -13.67
CA GLU A 45 2.72 -28.26 -13.33
C GLU A 45 1.48 -28.20 -14.26
N GLU A 46 0.97 -27.01 -14.55
CA GLU A 46 -0.11 -26.81 -15.51
C GLU A 46 0.29 -27.22 -16.94
N PHE A 47 1.51 -26.87 -17.37
CA PHE A 47 2.07 -27.30 -18.66
C PHE A 47 2.16 -28.83 -18.77
N LYS A 48 2.60 -29.52 -17.70
CA LYS A 48 2.64 -30.98 -17.69
C LYS A 48 1.27 -31.64 -17.84
N GLN A 49 0.23 -30.98 -17.31
CA GLN A 49 -1.14 -31.50 -17.35
C GLN A 49 -1.85 -31.22 -18.68
N THR A 50 -1.60 -30.04 -19.25
CA THR A 50 -2.39 -29.54 -20.41
C THR A 50 -1.63 -29.57 -21.72
N GLY A 51 -0.30 -29.64 -21.68
CA GLY A 51 0.57 -29.48 -22.86
C GLY A 51 0.51 -28.10 -23.52
N LEU A 52 -0.21 -27.14 -22.91
CA LEU A 52 -0.37 -25.77 -23.41
C LEU A 52 0.49 -24.81 -22.64
N PRO A 53 1.13 -23.83 -23.29
CA PRO A 53 1.85 -22.78 -22.57
C PRO A 53 0.86 -21.95 -21.75
N THR A 54 1.09 -21.88 -20.46
CA THR A 54 0.34 -21.02 -19.53
C THR A 54 0.55 -19.54 -19.88
N ASN A 55 -0.38 -18.71 -19.45
CA ASN A 55 -0.44 -17.28 -19.77
C ASN A 55 0.84 -16.55 -19.32
N VAL A 56 1.73 -16.37 -20.28
CA VAL A 56 3.14 -15.96 -20.12
C VAL A 56 3.25 -14.46 -19.83
N GLU A 57 2.26 -13.65 -20.22
CA GLU A 57 2.28 -12.20 -20.04
C GLU A 57 2.41 -11.78 -18.57
N LYS A 58 1.81 -12.60 -17.69
CA LYS A 58 1.82 -12.34 -16.24
C LYS A 58 3.22 -12.54 -15.62
N LEU A 59 3.98 -13.49 -16.14
CA LEU A 59 5.36 -13.77 -15.67
C LEU A 59 6.38 -12.78 -16.25
N GLU A 60 6.14 -12.24 -17.45
CA GLU A 60 7.01 -11.23 -18.07
C GLU A 60 6.99 -9.90 -17.31
N SER A 61 5.86 -9.53 -16.73
CA SER A 61 5.76 -8.33 -15.92
C SER A 61 6.69 -8.39 -14.70
N TYR A 62 6.79 -9.53 -14.04
CA TYR A 62 7.67 -9.68 -12.85
C TYR A 62 9.16 -9.56 -13.16
N VAL A 63 9.59 -9.98 -14.33
CA VAL A 63 11.02 -9.94 -14.72
C VAL A 63 11.39 -8.57 -15.30
N ALA A 64 10.50 -7.94 -16.05
CA ALA A 64 10.70 -6.61 -16.63
C ALA A 64 10.66 -5.49 -15.57
N GLU A 65 9.84 -5.65 -14.54
CA GLU A 65 9.63 -4.66 -13.48
C GLU A 65 10.67 -4.73 -12.36
N GLY A 66 11.60 -5.66 -12.40
CA GLY A 66 12.69 -5.79 -11.41
C GLY A 66 13.62 -4.57 -11.27
N SER A 67 13.42 -3.54 -12.08
CA SER A 67 14.15 -2.25 -12.02
C SER A 67 13.33 -1.09 -11.45
N ILE A 68 12.00 -1.23 -11.31
CA ILE A 68 11.14 -0.18 -10.76
C ILE A 68 10.12 -0.87 -9.86
N GLY A 69 10.18 -0.62 -8.56
CA GLY A 69 9.42 -1.31 -7.51
C GLY A 69 7.90 -1.29 -7.65
N SER A 70 7.35 -2.00 -8.65
CA SER A 70 5.94 -2.33 -8.76
C SER A 70 5.75 -3.78 -8.30
N SER A 71 5.34 -3.94 -7.08
CA SER A 71 5.02 -5.23 -6.48
C SER A 71 3.62 -5.64 -6.91
N THR A 72 3.49 -6.69 -7.70
CA THR A 72 2.23 -7.39 -7.94
C THR A 72 1.96 -8.47 -6.88
N ASN A 73 2.72 -8.44 -5.78
CA ASN A 73 2.55 -9.35 -4.65
C ASN A 73 1.27 -9.00 -3.89
N PRO A 74 0.40 -9.96 -3.52
CA PRO A 74 -0.70 -9.73 -2.60
C PRO A 74 -0.21 -9.26 -1.21
N TYR A 75 1.06 -9.50 -0.86
CA TYR A 75 1.72 -8.94 0.33
C TYR A 75 2.51 -7.70 -0.07
N LEU A 76 1.86 -6.55 -0.02
CA LEU A 76 2.42 -5.27 -0.47
C LEU A 76 3.51 -4.73 0.40
N PHE A 77 3.49 -5.09 1.66
CA PHE A 77 4.48 -4.67 2.63
C PHE A 77 5.15 -5.90 3.21
N PRO A 78 6.49 -5.94 3.30
CA PRO A 78 7.18 -7.01 3.99
C PRO A 78 6.62 -7.12 5.39
N LYS A 79 6.38 -8.33 5.83
CA LYS A 79 5.86 -8.57 7.17
C LYS A 79 6.78 -7.95 8.21
N GLY A 80 6.28 -6.93 8.90
CA GLY A 80 7.01 -6.19 9.92
C GLY A 80 7.63 -4.86 9.49
N ASP A 81 7.70 -4.56 8.19
CA ASP A 81 8.14 -3.26 7.71
C ASP A 81 6.97 -2.30 7.50
N LEU A 82 7.23 -1.01 7.69
CA LEU A 82 6.21 0.02 7.47
C LEU A 82 6.25 0.44 6.00
N PRO A 83 5.07 0.56 5.36
CA PRO A 83 5.00 1.10 4.02
C PRO A 83 5.40 2.58 4.00
N SER A 84 5.96 3.04 2.89
CA SER A 84 6.01 4.46 2.55
C SER A 84 4.65 4.92 2.02
N GLU A 85 4.38 6.23 2.03
CA GLU A 85 3.17 6.81 1.43
C GLU A 85 3.03 6.43 -0.05
N LYS A 86 4.15 6.39 -0.78
CA LYS A 86 4.19 5.95 -2.18
C LYS A 86 3.72 4.50 -2.34
N GLU A 87 4.15 3.60 -1.47
CA GLU A 87 3.73 2.20 -1.50
C GLU A 87 2.25 2.06 -1.17
N VAL A 88 1.74 2.88 -0.21
CA VAL A 88 0.30 2.94 0.09
C VAL A 88 -0.50 3.40 -1.13
N VAL A 89 -0.05 4.45 -1.83
CA VAL A 89 -0.73 4.94 -3.06
C VAL A 89 -0.73 3.88 -4.15
N LEU A 90 0.40 3.22 -4.40
CA LEU A 90 0.47 2.12 -5.39
C LEU A 90 -0.49 0.98 -5.05
N PHE A 91 -0.60 0.67 -3.76
CA PHE A 91 -1.56 -0.32 -3.29
C PHE A 91 -3.01 0.11 -3.53
N LEU A 92 -3.37 1.31 -3.11
CA LEU A 92 -4.71 1.83 -3.32
C LEU A 92 -5.09 1.84 -4.80
N ASN A 93 -4.17 2.23 -5.69
CA ASN A 93 -4.39 2.22 -7.13
C ASN A 93 -4.70 0.83 -7.65
N LYS A 94 -3.92 -0.16 -7.22
CA LYS A 94 -4.12 -1.55 -7.62
C LYS A 94 -5.46 -2.10 -7.15
N GLU A 95 -5.78 -1.95 -5.86
CA GLU A 95 -6.96 -2.56 -5.25
C GLU A 95 -8.27 -1.85 -5.64
N SER A 96 -8.24 -0.52 -5.74
CA SER A 96 -9.44 0.28 -6.10
C SER A 96 -9.62 0.47 -7.61
N LYS A 97 -8.62 0.10 -8.43
CA LYS A 97 -8.55 0.37 -9.88
C LYS A 97 -8.67 1.87 -10.19
N ARG A 98 -8.10 2.71 -9.33
CA ARG A 98 -8.04 4.17 -9.45
C ARG A 98 -6.63 4.64 -9.79
N GLU A 99 -6.47 5.91 -10.08
CA GLU A 99 -5.19 6.52 -10.44
C GLU A 99 -4.84 7.66 -9.47
N PHE A 100 -4.72 7.36 -8.17
CA PHE A 100 -4.20 8.33 -7.21
C PHE A 100 -2.78 8.73 -7.56
N LYS A 101 -2.50 10.02 -7.49
CA LYS A 101 -1.17 10.61 -7.70
C LYS A 101 -0.72 11.27 -6.41
N LEU A 102 0.54 11.05 -6.04
CA LEU A 102 1.14 11.78 -4.93
C LEU A 102 1.20 13.27 -5.27
N VAL A 103 0.93 14.09 -4.28
CA VAL A 103 1.11 15.53 -4.37
C VAL A 103 2.56 15.87 -4.07
N GLU A 104 3.21 16.62 -4.95
CA GLU A 104 4.63 17.01 -4.81
C GLU A 104 4.83 18.26 -3.94
N ASP A 105 3.74 18.99 -3.65
CA ASP A 105 3.79 20.21 -2.83
C ASP A 105 3.86 19.87 -1.34
N GLU A 106 5.02 20.11 -0.73
CA GLU A 106 5.26 19.89 0.72
C GLU A 106 4.31 20.71 1.64
N TYR A 107 3.69 21.77 1.14
CA TYR A 107 2.73 22.58 1.90
C TYR A 107 1.30 22.11 1.74
N CYS A 108 1.06 21.14 0.87
CA CYS A 108 -0.26 20.54 0.72
C CYS A 108 -0.68 19.81 1.99
N ARG A 109 -1.97 19.89 2.31
CA ARG A 109 -2.52 19.28 3.53
C ARG A 109 -2.91 17.82 3.35
N TYR A 110 -2.84 17.31 2.13
CA TYR A 110 -3.10 15.91 1.79
C TYR A 110 -1.96 15.35 0.93
N ASP A 111 -1.80 14.04 0.91
CA ASP A 111 -0.63 13.36 0.36
C ASP A 111 -0.85 12.87 -1.06
N ALA A 112 -2.10 12.59 -1.44
CA ALA A 112 -2.43 12.10 -2.79
C ALA A 112 -3.84 12.53 -3.23
N GLU A 113 -4.09 12.49 -4.54
CA GLU A 113 -5.41 12.77 -5.10
C GLU A 113 -5.67 12.02 -6.40
N ASP A 114 -6.96 11.91 -6.74
CA ASP A 114 -7.46 11.58 -8.07
C ASP A 114 -8.63 12.52 -8.44
N ASP A 115 -9.41 12.17 -9.46
CA ASP A 115 -10.52 13.01 -9.91
C ASP A 115 -11.66 13.14 -8.87
N GLU A 116 -11.85 12.18 -7.98
CA GLU A 116 -12.96 12.11 -7.03
C GLU A 116 -12.55 12.28 -5.56
N TYR A 117 -11.30 12.08 -5.24
CA TYR A 117 -10.82 12.04 -3.86
C TYR A 117 -9.55 12.84 -3.65
N ILE A 118 -9.41 13.42 -2.44
CA ILE A 118 -8.13 13.77 -1.83
C ILE A 118 -7.85 12.78 -0.70
N VAL A 119 -6.57 12.46 -0.46
CA VAL A 119 -6.14 11.39 0.45
C VAL A 119 -5.06 11.90 1.40
N GLU A 120 -5.31 11.83 2.70
CA GLU A 120 -4.28 11.95 3.74
C GLU A 120 -3.87 10.54 4.18
N ILE A 121 -2.57 10.26 4.19
CA ILE A 121 -2.00 8.95 4.53
C ILE A 121 -1.30 9.03 5.87
N LYS A 122 -1.57 8.07 6.74
CA LYS A 122 -0.89 7.98 8.03
C LYS A 122 -0.34 6.58 8.26
N VAL A 123 0.98 6.48 8.22
CA VAL A 123 1.68 5.23 8.52
C VAL A 123 1.88 5.09 10.03
N ARG A 124 1.58 3.91 10.59
CA ARG A 124 1.63 3.62 12.03
C ARG A 124 2.42 2.35 12.30
N LYS A 125 3.33 2.42 13.28
CA LYS A 125 4.12 1.25 13.74
C LYS A 125 3.29 0.18 14.44
N LYS A 126 2.14 0.57 15.00
CA LYS A 126 1.27 -0.32 15.77
C LYS A 126 -0.16 -0.17 15.31
N TRP A 127 -0.87 -1.27 15.35
CA TRP A 127 -2.31 -1.29 15.22
C TRP A 127 -2.99 -0.69 16.45
N TYR A 128 -4.08 0.04 16.23
CA TYR A 128 -4.94 0.61 17.27
C TYR A 128 -6.39 0.39 16.90
N GLN A 129 -7.23 0.15 17.91
CA GLN A 129 -8.67 0.00 17.71
C GLN A 129 -9.33 1.31 17.25
N ASP A 130 -8.76 2.44 17.61
CA ASP A 130 -9.19 3.76 17.19
C ASP A 130 -8.05 4.45 16.43
N CYS A 131 -8.33 4.91 15.21
CA CYS A 131 -7.40 5.68 14.41
C CYS A 131 -7.45 7.15 14.80
N LEU A 132 -6.28 7.75 15.02
CA LEU A 132 -6.17 9.13 15.45
C LEU A 132 -5.96 10.04 14.25
N ILE A 133 -6.79 11.10 14.14
CA ILE A 133 -6.66 12.18 13.16
C ILE A 133 -6.48 13.54 13.89
N GLU A 134 -5.59 14.39 13.39
CA GLU A 134 -5.39 15.74 13.91
C GLU A 134 -6.54 16.64 13.41
N TYR A 135 -7.12 17.47 14.32
CA TYR A 135 -8.26 18.32 13.99
C TYR A 135 -7.95 19.28 12.85
N ASP A 136 -6.80 19.94 12.90
CA ASP A 136 -6.40 20.91 11.87
C ASP A 136 -6.33 20.28 10.49
N LYS A 137 -5.76 19.07 10.40
CA LYS A 137 -5.73 18.30 9.13
C LYS A 137 -7.13 17.86 8.68
N PHE A 138 -7.97 17.44 9.62
CA PHE A 138 -9.34 17.04 9.31
C PHE A 138 -10.15 18.22 8.77
N ASP A 139 -10.13 19.35 9.46
CA ASP A 139 -10.90 20.55 9.12
C ASP A 139 -10.45 21.15 7.77
N ASP A 140 -9.13 21.32 7.60
CA ASP A 140 -8.52 21.79 6.36
C ASP A 140 -8.88 20.89 5.16
N ASN A 141 -8.80 19.57 5.33
CA ASN A 141 -9.08 18.63 4.24
C ASN A 141 -10.58 18.49 3.95
N ILE A 142 -11.47 18.62 4.93
CA ILE A 142 -12.93 18.71 4.68
C ILE A 142 -13.25 19.98 3.88
N GLY A 143 -12.66 21.12 4.27
CA GLY A 143 -12.83 22.38 3.54
C GLY A 143 -12.29 22.30 2.10
N THR A 144 -11.08 21.77 1.93
CA THR A 144 -10.43 21.59 0.63
C THR A 144 -11.22 20.64 -0.27
N SER A 145 -11.63 19.48 0.24
CA SER A 145 -12.42 18.51 -0.50
C SER A 145 -13.75 19.11 -0.99
N SER A 146 -14.42 19.89 -0.13
CA SER A 146 -15.66 20.58 -0.49
C SER A 146 -15.45 21.60 -1.63
N ASN A 147 -14.36 22.39 -1.57
CA ASN A 147 -14.02 23.37 -2.59
C ASN A 147 -13.67 22.73 -3.94
N LEU A 148 -13.03 21.57 -3.91
CA LEU A 148 -12.65 20.81 -5.11
C LEU A 148 -13.79 19.93 -5.66
N GLY A 149 -14.90 19.78 -4.93
CA GLY A 149 -15.98 18.86 -5.28
C GLY A 149 -15.58 17.38 -5.16
N LYS A 150 -14.57 17.08 -4.33
CA LYS A 150 -14.04 15.74 -4.08
C LYS A 150 -14.45 15.25 -2.69
N ASP A 151 -14.37 13.95 -2.45
CA ASP A 151 -14.46 13.40 -1.09
C ASP A 151 -13.07 13.31 -0.45
N PHE A 152 -12.98 13.47 0.87
CA PHE A 152 -11.76 13.31 1.65
C PHE A 152 -11.65 11.89 2.20
N LEU A 153 -10.55 11.20 1.86
CA LEU A 153 -10.18 9.90 2.40
C LEU A 153 -9.03 10.05 3.41
N TYR A 154 -9.20 9.47 4.58
CA TYR A 154 -8.13 9.29 5.54
C TYR A 154 -7.70 7.83 5.53
N VAL A 155 -6.42 7.58 5.23
CA VAL A 155 -5.87 6.23 5.09
C VAL A 155 -4.87 5.99 6.21
N VAL A 156 -5.10 4.94 6.99
CA VAL A 156 -4.18 4.50 8.05
C VAL A 156 -3.58 3.17 7.65
N ALA A 157 -2.27 3.15 7.44
CA ALA A 157 -1.52 1.97 7.06
C ALA A 157 -0.60 1.51 8.19
N THR A 158 -0.56 0.21 8.42
CA THR A 158 0.40 -0.49 9.28
C THR A 158 1.17 -1.51 8.44
N SER A 159 2.07 -2.28 9.05
CA SER A 159 2.70 -3.41 8.37
C SER A 159 1.74 -4.56 8.04
N GLU A 160 0.54 -4.57 8.62
CA GLU A 160 -0.40 -5.69 8.51
C GLU A 160 -1.74 -5.31 7.87
N ASP A 161 -2.16 -4.06 8.05
CA ASP A 161 -3.50 -3.62 7.68
C ASP A 161 -3.50 -2.22 7.06
N ILE A 162 -4.45 -1.97 6.15
CA ILE A 162 -4.78 -0.64 5.66
C ILE A 162 -6.27 -0.37 5.89
N TYR A 163 -6.57 0.70 6.60
CA TYR A 163 -7.92 1.20 6.83
C TYR A 163 -8.15 2.47 6.03
N VAL A 164 -9.23 2.51 5.27
CA VAL A 164 -9.66 3.67 4.48
C VAL A 164 -10.95 4.22 5.05
N PHE A 165 -10.91 5.44 5.55
CA PHE A 165 -12.07 6.15 6.09
C PHE A 165 -12.51 7.23 5.09
N ASN A 166 -13.77 7.20 4.64
CA ASN A 166 -14.32 8.32 3.90
C ASN A 166 -14.80 9.38 4.90
N CYS A 167 -13.92 10.33 5.22
CA CYS A 167 -14.17 11.38 6.20
C CYS A 167 -15.28 12.32 5.77
N THR A 168 -15.46 12.59 4.48
CA THR A 168 -16.59 13.38 3.95
C THR A 168 -17.92 12.70 4.27
N LYS A 169 -18.00 11.36 4.10
CA LYS A 169 -19.22 10.62 4.46
C LYS A 169 -19.47 10.59 5.96
N LEU A 170 -18.42 10.43 6.76
CA LEU A 170 -18.53 10.50 8.22
C LEU A 170 -19.03 11.88 8.67
N HIS A 171 -18.47 12.96 8.10
CA HIS A 171 -18.88 14.32 8.38
C HIS A 171 -20.35 14.57 7.98
N LYS A 172 -20.76 14.16 6.78
CA LYS A 172 -22.15 14.28 6.31
C LYS A 172 -23.17 13.48 7.14
N LYS A 173 -22.74 12.36 7.76
CA LYS A 173 -23.57 11.56 8.68
C LYS A 173 -23.60 12.10 10.11
N ASP A 174 -22.99 13.24 10.37
CA ASP A 174 -22.84 13.82 11.71
C ASP A 174 -22.17 12.86 12.70
N PHE A 175 -21.15 12.12 12.22
CA PHE A 175 -20.37 11.21 13.07
C PHE A 175 -19.72 11.99 14.22
N LYS A 176 -19.91 11.54 15.43
CA LYS A 176 -19.39 12.23 16.62
C LYS A 176 -17.96 11.77 16.93
N PHE A 177 -17.01 12.47 16.36
CA PHE A 177 -15.61 12.27 16.71
C PHE A 177 -15.41 12.54 18.20
N LYS A 178 -14.68 11.64 18.86
CA LYS A 178 -14.22 11.89 20.23
C LYS A 178 -12.97 12.75 20.18
N TRP A 179 -13.13 14.05 20.26
CA TRP A 179 -12.04 15.02 20.28
C TRP A 179 -11.41 15.15 21.66
N ASP A 180 -10.07 15.20 21.72
CA ASP A 180 -9.34 15.37 22.98
C ASP A 180 -7.97 16.04 22.74
N TRP A 181 -7.42 16.70 23.76
CA TRP A 181 -6.07 17.28 23.73
C TRP A 181 -5.04 16.21 24.11
N LYS A 182 -4.02 16.02 23.26
CA LYS A 182 -2.94 15.07 23.50
C LYS A 182 -1.58 15.70 23.34
N VAL A 183 -0.66 15.40 24.26
CA VAL A 183 0.75 15.74 24.14
C VAL A 183 1.40 14.71 23.23
N MET A 184 1.89 15.15 22.07
CA MET A 184 2.41 14.29 21.01
C MET A 184 3.73 14.85 20.47
N PRO A 185 4.57 14.04 19.80
CA PRO A 185 5.71 14.56 19.06
C PRO A 185 5.27 15.63 18.05
N LYS A 186 6.07 16.69 17.90
CA LYS A 186 5.78 17.75 16.92
C LYS A 186 5.75 17.19 15.52
N ASN A 187 6.78 16.39 15.18
CA ASN A 187 6.87 15.67 13.90
C ASN A 187 6.76 14.17 14.15
N THR A 188 6.13 13.47 13.25
CA THR A 188 6.05 12.00 13.28
C THR A 188 7.23 11.33 12.58
N ASP A 189 8.25 12.12 12.21
CA ASP A 189 9.47 11.58 11.64
C ASP A 189 10.14 10.64 12.63
N PHE A 190 10.42 9.43 12.16
CA PHE A 190 11.05 8.38 12.96
C PHE A 190 12.48 8.73 13.43
N GLY A 191 12.97 9.92 13.06
CA GLY A 191 14.26 10.50 13.45
C GLY A 191 14.35 11.13 14.84
N GLY A 192 13.28 11.07 15.64
CA GLY A 192 13.34 11.37 17.06
C GLY A 192 13.39 12.85 17.40
N SER A 193 12.48 13.67 16.90
CA SER A 193 12.25 14.99 17.48
C SER A 193 11.74 14.82 18.93
N GLU A 194 12.56 15.16 19.93
CA GLU A 194 12.16 15.15 21.36
C GLU A 194 11.12 16.23 21.68
N GLN A 195 10.90 17.19 20.77
CA GLN A 195 9.95 18.26 20.98
C GLN A 195 8.52 17.75 20.94
N LYS A 196 7.84 17.82 22.07
CA LYS A 196 6.41 17.50 22.19
C LYS A 196 5.59 18.79 22.15
N ILE A 197 4.43 18.71 21.51
CA ILE A 197 3.43 19.78 21.46
C ILE A 197 2.06 19.18 21.80
N THR A 198 1.15 20.04 22.24
CA THR A 198 -0.23 19.64 22.47
C THR A 198 -1.00 19.78 21.16
N LYS A 199 -1.64 18.70 20.72
CA LYS A 199 -2.49 18.64 19.51
C LYS A 199 -3.91 18.32 19.90
N PHE A 200 -4.88 18.89 19.19
CA PHE A 200 -6.28 18.52 19.30
C PHE A 200 -6.56 17.41 18.29
N VAL A 201 -7.01 16.24 18.76
CA VAL A 201 -7.08 15.02 17.97
C VAL A 201 -8.43 14.35 18.12
N GLY A 202 -8.93 13.75 17.04
CA GLY A 202 -10.12 12.93 17.02
C GLY A 202 -9.80 11.45 16.89
N TYR A 203 -10.71 10.62 17.37
CA TYR A 203 -10.61 9.17 17.29
C TYR A 203 -11.70 8.63 16.37
N ILE A 204 -11.29 7.79 15.41
CA ILE A 204 -12.18 7.10 14.49
C ILE A 204 -12.02 5.60 14.75
N PRO A 205 -13.06 4.92 15.26
CA PRO A 205 -13.01 3.47 15.42
C PRO A 205 -12.74 2.76 14.08
N VAL A 206 -11.94 1.72 14.07
CA VAL A 206 -11.67 0.96 12.84
C VAL A 206 -12.92 0.35 12.22
N SER A 207 -13.99 0.16 13.01
CA SER A 207 -15.30 -0.27 12.52
C SER A 207 -16.00 0.73 11.59
N GLU A 208 -15.56 2.00 11.59
CA GLU A 208 -16.06 3.05 10.69
C GLU A 208 -15.29 3.11 9.37
N ALA A 209 -14.28 2.25 9.19
CA ALA A 209 -13.55 2.18 7.93
C ALA A 209 -14.50 1.77 6.79
N SER A 210 -14.48 2.55 5.71
CA SER A 210 -15.24 2.25 4.50
C SER A 210 -14.67 1.01 3.79
N VAL A 211 -13.36 0.81 3.89
CA VAL A 211 -12.64 -0.35 3.37
C VAL A 211 -11.52 -0.74 4.35
N HIS A 212 -11.33 -2.03 4.51
CA HIS A 212 -10.24 -2.61 5.28
C HIS A 212 -9.53 -3.66 4.42
N TYR A 213 -8.24 -3.44 4.18
CA TYR A 213 -7.39 -4.41 3.51
C TYR A 213 -6.46 -5.06 4.54
N LYS A 214 -6.40 -6.38 4.51
CA LYS A 214 -5.41 -7.17 5.26
C LYS A 214 -4.23 -7.49 4.36
N ASN A 215 -3.04 -7.35 4.93
CA ASN A 215 -1.80 -7.78 4.31
C ASN A 215 -1.53 -9.28 4.56
#